data_30dd33a12653d1afef90fd26aab92576
#
_entry.id   30dd33a12653d1afef90fd26aab92576
#
_cell.length_a   1.000
_cell.length_b   1.000
_cell.length_c   1.000
_cell.angle_alpha   90.00
_cell.angle_beta   90.00
_cell.angle_gamma   90.00
#
_symmetry.space_group_name_H-M   'P 1'
#
loop_
_entity.id
_entity.type
_entity.pdbx_description
1 polymer ?
#
loop_
_entity_poly.entity_id
_entity_poly.type
_entity_poly.pdbx_seq_one_letter_code
_entity_poly.pdbx_strand_id
1 'polypeptide(L)'
;MKKIISLLFAIVLSLNVKAQATLTEAVDFTAVDCYGQDTIHLFEILDRGQYVLIDFYFYSCSPCFDACPHVVEAYEALGCNKHDVFFMEISPSDSDEICQWWVEKF
;
A
#
# COMPACT_ATOMS: atom_id res chain seq x y z
N MET A 1 38.06 12.31 -27.99
CA MET A 1 36.68 12.12 -28.48
C MET A 1 35.94 11.01 -27.68
N LYS A 2 36.48 9.82 -27.53
CA LYS A 2 35.80 8.74 -26.80
C LYS A 2 35.43 9.07 -25.33
N LYS A 3 36.31 9.79 -24.62
CA LYS A 3 36.05 10.23 -23.22
C LYS A 3 34.97 11.30 -23.11
N ILE A 4 34.89 12.19 -24.10
CA ILE A 4 33.88 13.26 -24.14
C ILE A 4 32.50 12.69 -24.46
N ILE A 5 32.42 11.70 -25.37
CA ILE A 5 31.18 10.99 -25.71
C ILE A 5 30.66 10.18 -24.51
N SER A 6 31.56 9.53 -23.75
CA SER A 6 31.18 8.80 -22.52
C SER A 6 30.67 9.73 -21.43
N LEU A 7 31.25 10.91 -21.28
CA LEU A 7 30.80 11.92 -20.32
C LEU A 7 29.43 12.51 -20.69
N LEU A 8 29.21 12.80 -21.98
CA LEU A 8 27.91 13.26 -22.48
C LEU A 8 26.81 12.21 -22.30
N PHE A 9 27.13 10.94 -22.53
CA PHE A 9 26.18 9.84 -22.32
C PHE A 9 25.80 9.67 -20.85
N ALA A 10 26.75 9.84 -19.93
CA ALA A 10 26.48 9.78 -18.48
C ALA A 10 25.59 10.95 -18.01
N ILE A 11 25.76 12.15 -18.56
CA ILE A 11 24.95 13.33 -18.25
C ILE A 11 23.51 13.16 -18.76
N VAL A 12 23.30 12.57 -19.94
CA VAL A 12 21.96 12.33 -20.50
C VAL A 12 21.20 11.28 -19.69
N LEU A 13 21.87 10.25 -19.15
CA LEU A 13 21.24 9.24 -18.26
C LEU A 13 20.79 9.83 -16.92
N SER A 14 21.47 10.86 -16.41
CA SER A 14 21.12 11.45 -15.11
C SER A 14 19.91 12.42 -15.17
N LEU A 15 19.44 12.80 -16.35
CA LEU A 15 18.33 13.76 -16.51
C LEU A 15 16.93 13.14 -16.47
N ASN A 16 16.81 11.81 -16.38
CA ASN A 16 15.53 11.13 -16.45
C ASN A 16 15.05 10.48 -15.14
N VAL A 17 15.60 10.87 -13.98
CA VAL A 17 15.13 10.34 -12.70
C VAL A 17 13.97 11.20 -12.19
N LYS A 18 12.78 11.01 -12.76
CA LYS A 18 11.51 11.39 -12.13
C LYS A 18 10.80 10.11 -11.70
N ALA A 19 11.29 9.50 -10.63
CA ALA A 19 10.79 8.20 -10.15
C ALA A 19 9.82 8.31 -8.97
N GLN A 20 9.33 9.50 -8.61
CA GLN A 20 8.32 9.64 -7.57
C GLN A 20 7.23 10.61 -8.03
N ALA A 21 6.02 10.06 -8.25
CA ALA A 21 4.82 10.87 -8.27
C ALA A 21 4.56 11.32 -6.83
N THR A 22 4.81 12.58 -6.51
CA THR A 22 4.38 13.15 -5.23
C THR A 22 2.88 13.42 -5.37
N LEU A 23 2.04 12.53 -4.84
CA LEU A 23 0.63 12.80 -4.68
C LEU A 23 0.49 13.79 -3.54
N THR A 24 -0.07 14.95 -3.83
CA THR A 24 -0.37 16.00 -2.85
C THR A 24 -1.77 15.84 -2.26
N GLU A 25 -2.63 15.06 -2.93
CA GLU A 25 -3.99 14.78 -2.54
C GLU A 25 -4.26 13.27 -2.70
N ALA A 26 -5.09 12.72 -1.81
CA ALA A 26 -5.55 11.35 -1.93
C ALA A 26 -6.46 11.20 -3.16
N VAL A 27 -6.34 10.06 -3.84
CA VAL A 27 -7.28 9.69 -4.92
C VAL A 27 -8.30 8.75 -4.33
N ASP A 28 -9.58 9.09 -4.51
CA ASP A 28 -10.68 8.26 -4.00
C ASP A 28 -10.72 6.91 -4.71
N PHE A 29 -11.05 5.88 -3.94
CA PHE A 29 -11.29 4.55 -4.47
C PHE A 29 -12.32 3.80 -3.63
N THR A 30 -12.89 2.79 -4.25
CA THR A 30 -13.78 1.83 -3.60
C THR A 30 -13.14 0.44 -3.69
N ALA A 31 -13.09 -0.28 -2.59
CA ALA A 31 -12.63 -1.66 -2.51
C ALA A 31 -13.70 -2.53 -1.84
N VAL A 32 -13.74 -3.78 -2.20
CA VAL A 32 -14.58 -4.80 -1.56
C VAL A 32 -13.66 -5.75 -0.83
N ASP A 33 -14.04 -6.17 0.38
CA ASP A 33 -13.27 -7.16 1.12
C ASP A 33 -13.27 -8.52 0.41
N CYS A 34 -12.31 -9.37 0.70
CA CYS A 34 -12.18 -10.66 0.03
C CYS A 34 -13.27 -11.69 0.38
N TYR A 35 -14.19 -11.36 1.27
CA TYR A 35 -15.39 -12.15 1.56
C TYR A 35 -16.63 -11.62 0.84
N GLY A 36 -16.53 -10.47 0.16
CA GLY A 36 -17.64 -9.81 -0.53
C GLY A 36 -18.72 -9.27 0.41
N GLN A 37 -18.37 -9.03 1.67
CA GLN A 37 -19.32 -8.63 2.71
C GLN A 37 -19.33 -7.12 2.93
N ASP A 38 -18.14 -6.51 2.94
CA ASP A 38 -17.97 -5.09 3.21
C ASP A 38 -17.41 -4.35 2.00
N THR A 39 -17.95 -3.16 1.77
CA THR A 39 -17.44 -2.21 0.76
C THR A 39 -16.80 -1.04 1.47
N ILE A 40 -15.55 -0.76 1.12
CA ILE A 40 -14.73 0.30 1.70
C ILE A 40 -14.67 1.46 0.71
N HIS A 41 -15.03 2.65 1.16
CA HIS A 41 -14.91 3.90 0.41
C HIS A 41 -13.88 4.80 1.10
N LEU A 42 -12.77 5.10 0.45
CA LEU A 42 -11.66 5.83 1.08
C LEU A 42 -12.11 7.19 1.61
N PHE A 43 -12.81 7.98 0.80
CA PHE A 43 -13.20 9.33 1.21
C PHE A 43 -14.25 9.35 2.32
N GLU A 44 -15.12 8.35 2.41
CA GLU A 44 -16.04 8.22 3.55
C GLU A 44 -15.29 8.00 4.88
N ILE A 45 -14.15 7.30 4.85
CA ILE A 45 -13.30 7.11 6.04
C ILE A 45 -12.60 8.42 6.40
N LEU A 46 -12.01 9.09 5.41
CA LEU A 46 -11.33 10.37 5.63
C LEU A 46 -12.29 11.46 6.10
N ASP A 47 -13.53 11.51 5.57
CA ASP A 47 -14.56 12.46 5.96
C ASP A 47 -15.05 12.27 7.40
N ARG A 48 -14.91 11.05 7.95
CA ARG A 48 -15.13 10.78 9.38
C ARG A 48 -13.99 11.29 10.26
N GLY A 49 -12.93 11.86 9.68
CA GLY A 49 -11.75 12.37 10.39
C GLY A 49 -10.72 11.32 10.75
N GLN A 50 -10.82 10.12 10.18
CA GLN A 50 -9.84 9.05 10.42
C GLN A 50 -8.63 9.20 9.50
N TYR A 51 -7.45 8.85 9.99
CA TYR A 51 -6.28 8.59 9.18
C TYR A 51 -6.40 7.19 8.57
N VAL A 52 -5.89 6.99 7.37
CA VAL A 52 -5.90 5.68 6.70
C VAL A 52 -4.47 5.19 6.51
N LEU A 53 -4.19 4.02 7.02
CA LEU A 53 -2.96 3.29 6.76
C LEU A 53 -3.26 2.17 5.76
N ILE A 54 -2.59 2.19 4.62
CA ILE A 54 -2.71 1.16 3.59
C ILE A 54 -1.40 0.40 3.55
N ASP A 55 -1.44 -0.90 3.82
CA ASP A 55 -0.34 -1.81 3.61
C ASP A 55 -0.58 -2.62 2.33
N PHE A 56 0.42 -2.67 1.46
CA PHE A 56 0.35 -3.44 0.22
C PHE A 56 1.13 -4.73 0.36
N TYR A 57 0.49 -5.85 0.10
CA TYR A 57 1.11 -7.17 0.15
C TYR A 57 0.82 -7.98 -1.11
N PHE A 58 1.51 -9.08 -1.28
CA PHE A 58 1.20 -10.15 -2.24
C PHE A 58 1.79 -11.47 -1.74
N TYR A 59 1.20 -12.57 -2.18
CA TYR A 59 1.50 -13.92 -1.67
C TYR A 59 2.98 -14.29 -1.66
N SER A 60 3.75 -13.87 -2.67
CA SER A 60 5.19 -14.18 -2.77
C SER A 60 6.12 -13.15 -2.11
N CYS A 61 5.55 -12.19 -1.36
CA CYS A 61 6.31 -11.13 -0.72
C CYS A 61 6.84 -11.57 0.64
N SER A 62 8.07 -12.08 0.69
CA SER A 62 8.70 -12.51 1.95
C SER A 62 8.78 -11.39 3.01
N PRO A 63 9.19 -10.16 2.70
CA PRO A 63 9.16 -9.07 3.68
C PRO A 63 7.77 -8.74 4.22
N CYS A 64 6.70 -8.97 3.44
CA CYS A 64 5.33 -8.73 3.89
C CYS A 64 4.95 -9.70 5.02
N PHE A 65 5.41 -10.94 4.98
CA PHE A 65 5.21 -11.92 6.06
C PHE A 65 5.86 -11.49 7.37
N ASP A 66 7.02 -10.84 7.29
CA ASP A 66 7.72 -10.33 8.47
C ASP A 66 7.06 -9.04 9.00
N ALA A 67 6.50 -8.21 8.13
CA ALA A 67 5.88 -6.94 8.48
C ALA A 67 4.45 -7.11 9.04
N CYS A 68 3.65 -8.04 8.51
CA CYS A 68 2.24 -8.19 8.83
C CYS A 68 1.95 -8.32 10.34
N PRO A 69 2.70 -9.12 11.14
CA PRO A 69 2.47 -9.18 12.59
C PRO A 69 2.61 -7.81 13.28
N HIS A 70 3.49 -6.95 12.80
CA HIS A 70 3.66 -5.59 13.34
C HIS A 70 2.51 -4.66 12.94
N VAL A 71 1.96 -4.84 11.74
CA VAL A 71 0.75 -4.12 11.30
C VAL A 71 -0.45 -4.54 12.15
N VAL A 72 -0.61 -5.84 12.41
CA VAL A 72 -1.67 -6.37 13.29
C VAL A 72 -1.52 -5.84 14.71
N GLU A 73 -0.31 -5.84 15.29
CA GLU A 73 -0.06 -5.26 16.60
C GLU A 73 -0.44 -3.77 16.67
N ALA A 74 -0.09 -3.00 15.64
CA ALA A 74 -0.47 -1.60 15.56
C ALA A 74 -1.99 -1.41 15.41
N TYR A 75 -2.64 -2.23 14.61
CA TYR A 75 -4.09 -2.25 14.43
C TYR A 75 -4.82 -2.47 15.76
N GLU A 76 -4.40 -3.46 16.55
CA GLU A 76 -4.95 -3.75 17.86
C GLU A 76 -4.70 -2.60 18.85
N ALA A 77 -3.47 -2.09 18.89
CA ALA A 77 -3.08 -1.00 19.79
C ALA A 77 -3.82 0.31 19.48
N LEU A 78 -4.18 0.56 18.23
CA LEU A 78 -4.88 1.77 17.78
C LEU A 78 -6.40 1.59 17.65
N GLY A 79 -6.97 0.52 18.20
CA GLY A 79 -8.40 0.36 18.45
C GLY A 79 -9.19 -0.30 17.34
N CYS A 80 -8.57 -1.15 16.52
CA CYS A 80 -9.24 -2.04 15.57
C CYS A 80 -10.21 -1.30 14.64
N ASN A 81 -9.75 -0.24 13.98
CA ASN A 81 -10.51 0.61 13.07
C ASN A 81 -11.68 1.42 13.70
N LYS A 82 -11.80 1.42 15.03
CA LYS A 82 -12.90 2.11 15.74
C LYS A 82 -12.53 3.51 16.22
N HIS A 83 -11.25 3.87 16.13
CA HIS A 83 -10.70 5.14 16.58
C HIS A 83 -10.10 5.95 15.43
N ASP A 84 -9.03 6.69 15.68
CA ASP A 84 -8.50 7.70 14.76
C ASP A 84 -7.81 7.12 13.52
N VAL A 85 -7.42 5.85 13.53
CA VAL A 85 -6.72 5.22 12.41
C VAL A 85 -7.52 4.04 11.88
N PHE A 86 -7.72 4.04 10.57
CA PHE A 86 -8.29 2.92 9.82
C PHE A 86 -7.16 2.20 9.07
N PHE A 87 -7.01 0.91 9.34
CA PHE A 87 -6.02 0.04 8.70
C PHE A 87 -6.69 -0.78 7.61
N MET A 88 -6.05 -0.91 6.48
CA MET A 88 -6.40 -1.86 5.43
C MET A 88 -5.15 -2.45 4.79
N GLU A 89 -5.23 -3.72 4.45
CA GLU A 89 -4.23 -4.41 3.64
C GLU A 89 -4.81 -4.68 2.26
N ILE A 90 -4.04 -4.39 1.22
CA ILE A 90 -4.48 -4.55 -0.17
C ILE A 90 -3.48 -5.42 -0.92
N SER A 91 -3.98 -6.48 -1.55
CA SER A 91 -3.24 -7.21 -2.55
C SER A 91 -3.75 -6.85 -3.95
N PRO A 92 -2.93 -6.22 -4.79
CA PRO A 92 -3.37 -5.81 -6.12
C PRO A 92 -3.38 -6.95 -7.15
N SER A 93 -2.85 -8.12 -6.81
CA SER A 93 -2.60 -9.20 -7.77
C SER A 93 -3.03 -10.59 -7.32
N ASP A 94 -3.41 -10.76 -6.06
CA ASP A 94 -3.81 -12.06 -5.52
C ASP A 94 -5.32 -12.28 -5.68
N SER A 95 -5.74 -13.54 -5.65
CA SER A 95 -7.15 -13.91 -5.66
C SER A 95 -7.80 -13.74 -4.28
N ASP A 96 -9.13 -13.78 -4.24
CA ASP A 96 -9.88 -13.71 -2.99
C ASP A 96 -9.52 -14.87 -2.04
N GLU A 97 -9.24 -16.07 -2.55
CA GLU A 97 -8.84 -17.22 -1.73
C GLU A 97 -7.48 -16.97 -1.06
N ILE A 98 -6.54 -16.33 -1.75
CA ILE A 98 -5.24 -15.96 -1.16
C ILE A 98 -5.43 -14.87 -0.11
N CYS A 99 -6.28 -13.89 -0.38
CA CYS A 99 -6.62 -12.85 0.59
C CYS A 99 -7.26 -13.45 1.86
N GLN A 100 -8.24 -14.35 1.71
CA GLN A 100 -8.85 -15.04 2.83
C GLN A 100 -7.83 -15.85 3.64
N TRP A 101 -6.95 -16.58 2.96
CA TRP A 101 -5.87 -17.31 3.62
C TRP A 101 -4.93 -16.37 4.40
N TRP A 102 -4.64 -15.17 3.86
CA TRP A 102 -3.82 -14.16 4.55
C TRP A 102 -4.48 -13.69 5.85
N VAL A 103 -5.77 -13.35 5.78
CA VAL A 103 -6.56 -12.94 6.96
C VAL A 103 -6.65 -14.04 8.03
N GLU A 104 -6.73 -15.33 7.63
CA GLU A 104 -6.78 -16.45 8.57
C GLU A 104 -5.44 -16.75 9.21
N LYS A 105 -4.34 -16.37 8.54
CA LYS A 105 -2.98 -16.64 9.01
C LYS A 105 -2.51 -15.64 10.05
N PHE A 106 -2.88 -14.39 9.92
CA PHE A 106 -2.43 -13.26 10.74
C PHE A 106 -3.58 -12.65 11.53
#